data_dcc96474b830e7860a28f32fb84f404d
#
_entry.id   dcc96474b830e7860a28f32fb84f404d
#
_cell.length_a   1.000
_cell.length_b   1.000
_cell.length_c   1.000
_cell.angle_alpha   90.00
_cell.angle_beta   90.00
_cell.angle_gamma   90.00
#
_symmetry.space_group_name_H-M   'P 1'
#
loop_
_entity.id
_entity.type
_entity.pdbx_description
1 polymer ?
#
loop_
_entity_poly.entity_id
_entity_poly.type
_entity_poly.pdbx_seq_one_letter_code
_entity_poly.pdbx_strand_id
1 'polypeptide(L)'
;MKLVDLYNKLPNTEQNVLSVLSGGLDSSIMTMCLVAKYGKDRVVALSYDYGQKQKIELQKAAELCSKLGIGHKIIDLGILGEIAEPISANISGSEVEMPTIHDVLGDPQPKTYVPFRNLILLSLTMAQAEASNASHVFTGLQVHDEYGYWDTTQKFVDSLNEVASQNRTHKVEIMAPFSLLSKKQEIDLCIELQQTNLLIHTLTCYDPDEEGRSCGICPSCAERIQNFMKADIVDPIPYQINIPWNQ
;
A
#
# COMPACT_ATOMS: atom_id res chain seq x y z
N MET A 1 -3.30 -15.28 -9.63
CA MET A 1 -2.67 -16.16 -8.61
C MET A 1 -3.78 -16.61 -7.67
N LYS A 2 -3.77 -17.87 -7.20
CA LYS A 2 -4.71 -18.32 -6.18
C LYS A 2 -4.18 -18.02 -4.77
N LEU A 3 -5.08 -17.95 -3.79
CA LEU A 3 -4.71 -17.67 -2.40
C LEU A 3 -3.74 -18.72 -1.84
N VAL A 4 -3.94 -20.00 -2.20
CA VAL A 4 -3.03 -21.08 -1.80
C VAL A 4 -1.62 -20.90 -2.35
N ASP A 5 -1.49 -20.39 -3.58
CA ASP A 5 -0.17 -20.13 -4.19
C ASP A 5 0.55 -18.98 -3.47
N LEU A 6 -0.20 -17.94 -3.09
CA LEU A 6 0.32 -16.86 -2.25
C LEU A 6 0.81 -17.41 -0.91
N TYR A 7 -0.02 -18.19 -0.22
CA TYR A 7 0.32 -18.71 1.11
C TYR A 7 1.54 -19.63 1.12
N ASN A 8 1.77 -20.35 0.02
CA ASN A 8 2.96 -21.19 -0.14
C ASN A 8 4.26 -20.37 -0.30
N LYS A 9 4.14 -19.12 -0.75
CA LYS A 9 5.29 -18.20 -0.88
C LYS A 9 5.56 -17.42 0.40
N LEU A 10 4.56 -17.29 1.28
CA LEU A 10 4.72 -16.59 2.55
C LEU A 10 5.40 -17.50 3.57
N PRO A 11 6.31 -16.99 4.40
CA PRO A 11 7.04 -17.77 5.39
C PRO A 11 6.08 -18.36 6.43
N ASN A 12 6.47 -19.50 7.00
CA ASN A 12 5.81 -20.05 8.17
C ASN A 12 6.54 -19.52 9.41
N THR A 13 5.87 -18.71 10.21
CA THR A 13 6.42 -18.12 11.44
C THR A 13 5.37 -18.09 12.54
N GLU A 14 5.81 -18.28 13.77
CA GLU A 14 5.01 -18.08 14.98
C GLU A 14 5.21 -16.68 15.59
N GLN A 15 6.19 -15.93 15.07
CA GLN A 15 6.42 -14.54 15.49
C GLN A 15 5.39 -13.59 14.88
N ASN A 16 5.33 -12.39 15.44
CA ASN A 16 4.56 -11.30 14.87
C ASN A 16 5.09 -10.92 13.49
N VAL A 17 4.23 -10.39 12.65
CA VAL A 17 4.56 -9.83 11.35
C VAL A 17 3.99 -8.41 11.24
N LEU A 18 4.71 -7.54 10.54
CA LEU A 18 4.29 -6.18 10.32
C LEU A 18 3.82 -5.99 8.88
N SER A 19 2.71 -5.28 8.71
CA SER A 19 2.19 -4.87 7.40
C SER A 19 2.32 -3.37 7.25
N VAL A 20 3.02 -2.89 6.21
CA VAL A 20 3.00 -1.49 5.82
C VAL A 20 1.68 -1.23 5.10
N LEU A 21 0.81 -0.44 5.73
CA LEU A 21 -0.56 -0.18 5.28
C LEU A 21 -0.73 1.30 4.96
N SER A 22 -0.90 1.62 3.68
CA SER A 22 -1.16 3.00 3.25
C SER A 22 -2.64 3.40 3.33
N GLY A 23 -3.55 2.45 3.28
CA GLY A 23 -4.99 2.66 3.09
C GLY A 23 -5.42 2.56 1.62
N GLY A 24 -4.46 2.38 0.70
CA GLY A 24 -4.72 2.05 -0.70
C GLY A 24 -5.16 0.59 -0.89
N LEU A 25 -5.59 0.25 -2.11
CA LEU A 25 -6.14 -1.07 -2.44
C LEU A 25 -5.14 -2.19 -2.16
N ASP A 26 -3.93 -2.07 -2.72
CA ASP A 26 -2.92 -3.15 -2.75
C ASP A 26 -2.46 -3.53 -1.33
N SER A 27 -2.04 -2.55 -0.53
CA SER A 27 -1.60 -2.76 0.85
C SER A 27 -2.73 -3.28 1.76
N SER A 28 -3.96 -2.89 1.48
CA SER A 28 -5.14 -3.34 2.22
C SER A 28 -5.45 -4.81 1.93
N ILE A 29 -5.47 -5.22 0.66
CA ILE A 29 -5.67 -6.63 0.28
C ILE A 29 -4.53 -7.50 0.83
N MET A 30 -3.28 -7.03 0.74
CA MET A 30 -2.14 -7.73 1.33
C MET A 30 -2.35 -7.93 2.84
N THR A 31 -2.74 -6.88 3.56
CA THR A 31 -3.00 -6.98 5.01
C THR A 31 -4.10 -7.99 5.32
N MET A 32 -5.19 -8.03 4.56
CA MET A 32 -6.25 -9.03 4.70
C MET A 32 -5.72 -10.45 4.48
N CYS A 33 -4.89 -10.67 3.45
CA CYS A 33 -4.24 -11.97 3.21
C CYS A 33 -3.32 -12.39 4.37
N LEU A 34 -2.57 -11.46 4.96
CA LEU A 34 -1.71 -11.72 6.13
C LEU A 34 -2.53 -12.10 7.36
N VAL A 35 -3.63 -11.39 7.62
CA VAL A 35 -4.53 -11.72 8.75
C VAL A 35 -5.15 -13.11 8.57
N ALA A 36 -5.55 -13.46 7.37
CA ALA A 36 -6.10 -14.80 7.09
C ALA A 36 -5.04 -15.91 7.23
N LYS A 37 -3.77 -15.65 6.90
CA LYS A 37 -2.68 -16.62 7.06
C LYS A 37 -2.18 -16.73 8.49
N TYR A 38 -1.90 -15.63 9.14
CA TYR A 38 -1.18 -15.62 10.43
C TYR A 38 -2.11 -15.46 11.64
N GLY A 39 -3.36 -15.01 11.43
CA GLY A 39 -4.29 -14.65 12.49
C GLY A 39 -4.12 -13.21 12.96
N LYS A 40 -5.22 -12.60 13.42
CA LYS A 40 -5.30 -11.19 13.80
C LYS A 40 -4.34 -10.79 14.94
N ASP A 41 -4.07 -11.71 15.86
CA ASP A 41 -3.24 -11.43 17.05
C ASP A 41 -1.75 -11.33 16.72
N ARG A 42 -1.33 -11.77 15.53
CA ARG A 42 0.07 -11.76 15.07
C ARG A 42 0.36 -10.73 13.99
N VAL A 43 -0.65 -10.06 13.45
CA VAL A 43 -0.49 -9.03 12.42
C VAL A 43 -0.66 -7.66 13.04
N VAL A 44 0.34 -6.80 12.85
CA VAL A 44 0.27 -5.38 13.23
C VAL A 44 0.50 -4.52 11.99
N ALA A 45 -0.40 -3.57 11.75
CA ALA A 45 -0.28 -2.63 10.65
C ALA A 45 0.44 -1.36 11.07
N LEU A 46 1.31 -0.85 10.19
CA LEU A 46 1.98 0.45 10.33
C LEU A 46 1.58 1.34 9.16
N SER A 47 1.13 2.54 9.47
CA SER A 47 0.88 3.62 8.52
C SER A 47 1.76 4.82 8.84
N TYR A 48 1.99 5.68 7.85
CA TYR A 48 2.88 6.82 7.97
C TYR A 48 2.18 8.11 7.54
N ASP A 49 2.12 9.10 8.41
CA ASP A 49 1.74 10.47 8.07
C ASP A 49 3.01 11.28 7.81
N TYR A 50 3.31 11.51 6.52
CA TYR A 50 4.44 12.33 6.08
C TYR A 50 3.96 13.63 5.39
N GLY A 51 2.73 14.08 5.67
CA GLY A 51 2.16 15.28 5.07
C GLY A 51 1.60 15.06 3.65
N GLN A 52 1.30 13.80 3.26
CA GLN A 52 0.68 13.49 1.97
C GLN A 52 -0.68 14.18 1.81
N LYS A 53 -1.02 14.56 0.56
CA LYS A 53 -2.31 15.21 0.24
C LYS A 53 -3.51 14.33 0.62
N GLN A 54 -3.40 13.02 0.41
CA GLN A 54 -4.49 12.06 0.64
C GLN A 54 -4.53 11.55 2.09
N LYS A 55 -4.61 12.47 3.08
CA LYS A 55 -4.67 12.08 4.51
C LYS A 55 -5.84 11.16 4.87
N ILE A 56 -6.91 11.19 4.08
CA ILE A 56 -8.08 10.32 4.26
C ILE A 56 -7.71 8.81 4.12
N GLU A 57 -6.62 8.48 3.42
CA GLU A 57 -6.11 7.11 3.34
C GLU A 57 -5.75 6.56 4.73
N LEU A 58 -5.18 7.39 5.61
CA LEU A 58 -4.84 6.98 6.98
C LEU A 58 -6.08 6.64 7.80
N GLN A 59 -7.18 7.38 7.60
CA GLN A 59 -8.46 7.07 8.23
C GLN A 59 -8.99 5.74 7.69
N LYS A 60 -8.92 5.50 6.39
CA LYS A 60 -9.33 4.22 5.77
C LYS A 60 -8.51 3.05 6.29
N ALA A 61 -7.19 3.23 6.44
CA ALA A 61 -6.32 2.24 7.06
C ALA A 61 -6.75 1.91 8.50
N ALA A 62 -7.07 2.92 9.31
CA ALA A 62 -7.52 2.73 10.68
C ALA A 62 -8.88 2.01 10.74
N GLU A 63 -9.84 2.37 9.88
CA GLU A 63 -11.13 1.70 9.75
C GLU A 63 -10.95 0.22 9.39
N LEU A 64 -10.11 -0.09 8.40
CA LEU A 64 -9.81 -1.47 7.99
C LEU A 64 -9.21 -2.27 9.15
N CYS A 65 -8.20 -1.74 9.84
CA CYS A 65 -7.57 -2.40 10.98
C CYS A 65 -8.58 -2.69 12.09
N SER A 66 -9.46 -1.75 12.39
CA SER A 66 -10.56 -1.95 13.35
C SER A 66 -11.49 -3.09 12.93
N LYS A 67 -11.84 -3.18 11.64
CA LYS A 67 -12.69 -4.28 11.11
C LYS A 67 -11.99 -5.63 11.13
N LEU A 68 -10.69 -5.66 10.88
CA LEU A 68 -9.88 -6.88 10.95
C LEU A 68 -9.54 -7.27 12.40
N GLY A 69 -9.73 -6.38 13.36
CA GLY A 69 -9.39 -6.60 14.78
C GLY A 69 -7.89 -6.71 15.03
N ILE A 70 -7.06 -6.01 14.25
CA ILE A 70 -5.59 -6.00 14.35
C ILE A 70 -5.05 -4.73 14.99
N GLY A 71 -3.84 -4.80 15.55
CA GLY A 71 -3.11 -3.61 16.02
C GLY A 71 -2.75 -2.69 14.86
N HIS A 72 -2.92 -1.38 15.06
CA HIS A 72 -2.56 -0.36 14.08
C HIS A 72 -1.78 0.78 14.76
N LYS A 73 -0.69 1.20 14.13
CA LYS A 73 0.10 2.35 14.58
C LYS A 73 0.32 3.30 13.41
N ILE A 74 0.00 4.56 13.61
CA ILE A 74 0.34 5.64 12.67
C ILE A 74 1.59 6.34 13.20
N ILE A 75 2.62 6.43 12.36
CA ILE A 75 3.89 7.07 12.67
C ILE A 75 3.91 8.43 11.98
N ASP A 76 4.11 9.48 12.78
CA ASP A 76 4.28 10.83 12.27
C ASP A 76 5.68 11.01 11.68
N LEU A 77 5.73 11.41 10.42
CA LEU A 77 6.93 11.74 9.65
C LEU A 77 6.83 13.14 9.01
N GLY A 78 6.23 14.11 9.69
CA GLY A 78 6.06 15.47 9.19
C GLY A 78 7.34 16.09 8.62
N ILE A 79 8.50 15.75 9.20
CA ILE A 79 9.81 16.20 8.70
C ILE A 79 10.08 15.75 7.25
N LEU A 80 9.61 14.57 6.84
CA LEU A 80 9.74 14.13 5.44
C LEU A 80 8.87 14.97 4.51
N GLY A 81 7.69 15.38 4.99
CA GLY A 81 6.82 16.31 4.29
C GLY A 81 7.51 17.69 4.08
N GLU A 82 8.08 18.26 5.13
CA GLU A 82 8.81 19.53 5.06
C GLU A 82 9.97 19.49 4.05
N ILE A 83 10.73 18.37 4.02
CA ILE A 83 11.82 18.16 3.07
C ILE A 83 11.31 18.05 1.63
N ALA A 84 10.17 17.38 1.43
CA ALA A 84 9.66 17.05 0.11
C ALA A 84 8.70 18.11 -0.48
N GLU A 85 8.14 19.02 0.33
CA GLU A 85 7.19 20.03 -0.10
C GLU A 85 7.65 20.85 -1.31
N PRO A 86 8.92 21.32 -1.40
CA PRO A 86 9.36 22.13 -2.53
C PRO A 86 9.43 21.37 -3.86
N ILE A 87 9.43 20.04 -3.86
CA ILE A 87 9.75 19.23 -5.03
C ILE A 87 8.73 18.14 -5.35
N SER A 88 7.80 17.85 -4.46
CA SER A 88 6.82 16.76 -4.66
C SER A 88 5.38 17.27 -4.68
N ALA A 89 4.70 16.97 -5.79
CA ALA A 89 3.27 17.26 -5.95
C ALA A 89 2.37 16.48 -4.96
N ASN A 90 2.88 15.40 -4.33
CA ASN A 90 2.11 14.58 -3.39
C ASN A 90 2.05 15.13 -1.96
N ILE A 91 2.77 16.20 -1.66
CA ILE A 91 2.82 16.79 -0.32
C ILE A 91 1.78 17.92 -0.19
N SER A 92 1.09 17.96 0.94
CA SER A 92 0.17 19.03 1.30
C SER A 92 0.94 20.37 1.44
N GLY A 93 0.40 21.43 0.85
CA GLY A 93 1.06 22.75 0.83
C GLY A 93 2.02 22.93 -0.34
N SER A 94 2.42 21.86 -1.04
CA SER A 94 3.30 21.99 -2.21
C SER A 94 2.64 22.78 -3.35
N GLU A 95 3.41 23.73 -3.91
CA GLU A 95 3.06 24.51 -5.12
C GLU A 95 3.34 23.73 -6.41
N VAL A 96 3.96 22.54 -6.32
CA VAL A 96 4.21 21.68 -7.48
C VAL A 96 2.89 21.15 -8.02
N GLU A 97 2.61 21.45 -9.28
CA GLU A 97 1.40 20.97 -9.95
C GLU A 97 1.38 19.45 -10.09
N MET A 98 0.21 18.84 -9.84
CA MET A 98 0.01 17.41 -10.04
C MET A 98 0.19 17.07 -11.53
N PRO A 99 1.12 16.17 -11.90
CA PRO A 99 1.36 15.82 -13.29
C PRO A 99 0.17 15.05 -13.88
N THR A 100 -0.02 15.18 -15.19
CA THR A 100 -0.93 14.32 -15.94
C THR A 100 -0.32 12.93 -16.15
N ILE A 101 -1.14 11.98 -16.60
CA ILE A 101 -0.63 10.63 -16.93
C ILE A 101 0.46 10.67 -18.01
N HIS A 102 0.35 11.60 -18.97
CA HIS A 102 1.35 11.76 -20.03
C HIS A 102 2.69 12.29 -19.52
N ASP A 103 2.67 13.10 -18.47
CA ASP A 103 3.90 13.65 -17.86
C ASP A 103 4.64 12.61 -17.02
N VAL A 104 3.96 11.55 -16.60
CA VAL A 104 4.52 10.50 -15.75
C VAL A 104 5.07 9.34 -16.60
N LEU A 105 4.47 9.09 -17.77
CA LEU A 105 4.89 8.01 -18.68
C LEU A 105 6.33 8.17 -19.14
N GLY A 106 7.20 7.23 -18.75
CA GLY A 106 8.62 7.22 -19.12
C GLY A 106 9.52 8.16 -18.32
N ASP A 107 8.99 8.90 -17.34
CA ASP A 107 9.79 9.68 -16.40
C ASP A 107 10.26 8.77 -15.24
N PRO A 108 11.57 8.53 -15.09
CA PRO A 108 12.11 7.71 -14.00
C PRO A 108 11.91 8.33 -12.61
N GLN A 109 11.59 9.62 -12.55
CA GLN A 109 11.38 10.34 -11.29
C GLN A 109 10.34 11.44 -11.45
N PRO A 110 9.04 11.08 -11.59
CA PRO A 110 7.98 12.05 -11.81
C PRO A 110 7.83 13.01 -10.62
N LYS A 111 7.19 14.16 -10.86
CA LYS A 111 6.92 15.20 -9.84
C LYS A 111 6.14 14.70 -8.60
N THR A 112 5.57 13.51 -8.66
CA THR A 112 4.92 12.84 -7.52
C THR A 112 5.90 12.09 -6.61
N TYR A 113 7.17 11.99 -7.00
CA TYR A 113 8.20 11.32 -6.21
C TYR A 113 8.44 12.06 -4.88
N VAL A 114 8.41 11.34 -3.78
CA VAL A 114 8.85 11.80 -2.47
C VAL A 114 10.24 11.20 -2.21
N PRO A 115 11.28 12.02 -1.98
CA PRO A 115 12.67 11.55 -1.89
C PRO A 115 12.86 10.43 -0.87
N PHE A 116 13.40 9.29 -1.34
CA PHE A 116 13.71 8.14 -0.49
C PHE A 116 12.57 7.63 0.39
N ARG A 117 11.32 7.92 0.02
CA ARG A 117 10.17 7.63 0.88
C ARG A 117 10.13 6.17 1.32
N ASN A 118 10.16 5.23 0.36
CA ASN A 118 10.04 3.80 0.71
C ASN A 118 11.24 3.30 1.52
N LEU A 119 12.45 3.84 1.29
CA LEU A 119 13.62 3.54 2.11
C LEU A 119 13.41 3.96 3.56
N ILE A 120 12.92 5.19 3.79
CA ILE A 120 12.67 5.73 5.13
C ILE A 120 11.57 4.92 5.83
N LEU A 121 10.43 4.68 5.15
CA LEU A 121 9.31 3.94 5.72
C LEU A 121 9.71 2.51 6.10
N LEU A 122 10.41 1.80 5.22
CA LEU A 122 10.85 0.42 5.47
C LEU A 122 11.94 0.35 6.54
N SER A 123 12.85 1.33 6.62
CA SER A 123 13.86 1.40 7.68
C SER A 123 13.20 1.57 9.06
N LEU A 124 12.20 2.43 9.18
CA LEU A 124 11.44 2.60 10.41
C LEU A 124 10.58 1.37 10.73
N THR A 125 10.04 0.70 9.70
CA THR A 125 9.29 -0.55 9.91
C THR A 125 10.24 -1.65 10.42
N MET A 126 11.46 -1.76 9.91
CA MET A 126 12.46 -2.71 10.43
C MET A 126 12.81 -2.43 11.89
N ALA A 127 13.01 -1.16 12.27
CA ALA A 127 13.23 -0.77 13.66
C ALA A 127 12.04 -1.15 14.56
N GLN A 128 10.81 -0.94 14.09
CA GLN A 128 9.62 -1.37 14.82
C GLN A 128 9.52 -2.90 14.89
N ALA A 129 9.92 -3.62 13.85
CA ALA A 129 9.93 -5.08 13.85
C ALA A 129 10.90 -5.63 14.93
N GLU A 130 12.10 -5.09 15.02
CA GLU A 130 13.06 -5.46 16.08
C GLU A 130 12.48 -5.14 17.47
N ALA A 131 11.94 -3.93 17.66
CA ALA A 131 11.37 -3.50 18.94
C ALA A 131 10.16 -4.34 19.40
N SER A 132 9.42 -4.93 18.47
CA SER A 132 8.24 -5.78 18.76
C SER A 132 8.48 -7.27 18.57
N ASN A 133 9.72 -7.70 18.34
CA ASN A 133 10.10 -9.07 18.07
C ASN A 133 9.33 -9.69 16.88
N ALA A 134 9.09 -8.89 15.84
CA ALA A 134 8.49 -9.36 14.60
C ALA A 134 9.58 -9.85 13.64
N SER A 135 9.33 -10.95 12.94
CA SER A 135 10.32 -11.56 12.03
C SER A 135 10.27 -11.04 10.61
N HIS A 136 9.10 -10.57 10.17
CA HIS A 136 8.87 -10.19 8.78
C HIS A 136 8.11 -8.86 8.69
N VAL A 137 8.50 -8.10 7.68
CA VAL A 137 7.85 -6.86 7.24
C VAL A 137 7.27 -7.09 5.85
N PHE A 138 5.97 -6.86 5.69
CA PHE A 138 5.29 -6.98 4.40
C PHE A 138 4.94 -5.61 3.86
N THR A 139 5.21 -5.40 2.58
CA THR A 139 4.91 -4.16 1.87
C THR A 139 4.16 -4.44 0.58
N GLY A 140 3.16 -3.60 0.26
CA GLY A 140 2.37 -3.65 -0.95
C GLY A 140 3.04 -2.96 -2.15
N LEU A 141 4.37 -2.97 -2.22
CA LEU A 141 5.08 -2.43 -3.38
C LEU A 141 4.74 -3.23 -4.63
N GLN A 142 4.45 -2.52 -5.71
CA GLN A 142 4.27 -3.09 -7.05
C GLN A 142 5.35 -2.58 -7.99
N VAL A 143 5.89 -3.48 -8.78
CA VAL A 143 6.79 -3.13 -9.89
C VAL A 143 5.91 -2.82 -11.09
N HIS A 144 5.80 -1.55 -11.46
CA HIS A 144 5.18 -1.13 -12.70
C HIS A 144 6.28 -0.97 -13.75
N ASP A 145 6.23 -1.73 -14.82
CA ASP A 145 7.19 -1.65 -15.93
C ASP A 145 7.19 -0.26 -16.61
N GLU A 146 6.09 0.48 -16.48
CA GLU A 146 5.89 1.78 -17.15
C GLU A 146 6.19 3.00 -16.24
N TYR A 147 6.24 2.82 -14.89
CA TYR A 147 6.40 3.90 -13.90
C TYR A 147 7.33 3.47 -12.78
N GLY A 148 8.56 3.18 -13.12
CA GLY A 148 9.45 2.52 -12.17
C GLY A 148 10.14 3.49 -11.22
N TYR A 149 9.53 3.81 -10.08
CA TYR A 149 10.35 4.33 -8.99
C TYR A 149 11.39 3.27 -8.60
N TRP A 150 12.64 3.67 -8.50
CA TRP A 150 13.76 2.77 -8.15
C TRP A 150 13.52 2.05 -6.79
N ASP A 151 12.78 2.69 -5.87
CA ASP A 151 12.48 2.21 -4.53
C ASP A 151 11.18 1.39 -4.43
N THR A 152 10.67 0.90 -5.58
CA THR A 152 9.57 -0.09 -5.63
C THR A 152 9.99 -1.42 -6.25
N THR A 153 11.25 -1.54 -6.69
CA THR A 153 11.76 -2.72 -7.40
C THR A 153 12.10 -3.89 -6.46
N GLN A 154 12.10 -5.12 -6.98
CA GLN A 154 12.59 -6.28 -6.23
C GLN A 154 14.05 -6.10 -5.81
N LYS A 155 14.89 -5.53 -6.69
CA LYS A 155 16.29 -5.23 -6.40
C LYS A 155 16.44 -4.30 -5.18
N PHE A 156 15.56 -3.31 -5.04
CA PHE A 156 15.55 -2.43 -3.88
C PHE A 156 15.23 -3.22 -2.59
N VAL A 157 14.21 -4.08 -2.62
CA VAL A 157 13.84 -4.96 -1.48
C VAL A 157 15.00 -5.88 -1.11
N ASP A 158 15.65 -6.51 -2.10
CA ASP A 158 16.79 -7.39 -1.89
C ASP A 158 17.96 -6.64 -1.23
N SER A 159 18.27 -5.42 -1.68
CA SER A 159 19.31 -4.57 -1.10
C SER A 159 18.99 -4.19 0.35
N LEU A 160 17.74 -3.91 0.69
CA LEU A 160 17.34 -3.67 2.08
C LEU A 160 17.49 -4.92 2.94
N ASN A 161 17.18 -6.10 2.41
CA ASN A 161 17.39 -7.37 3.11
C ASN A 161 18.88 -7.66 3.33
N GLU A 162 19.76 -7.29 2.38
CA GLU A 162 21.20 -7.37 2.59
C GLU A 162 21.65 -6.47 3.76
N VAL A 163 21.15 -5.24 3.85
CA VAL A 163 21.42 -4.35 4.98
C VAL A 163 20.87 -4.93 6.28
N ALA A 164 19.60 -5.38 6.28
CA ALA A 164 18.95 -5.97 7.46
C ALA A 164 19.69 -7.22 7.97
N SER A 165 20.27 -8.02 7.07
CA SER A 165 21.00 -9.23 7.41
C SER A 165 22.26 -8.98 8.27
N GLN A 166 22.81 -7.77 8.27
CA GLN A 166 23.97 -7.37 9.06
C GLN A 166 23.63 -7.19 10.54
N ASN A 167 22.33 -7.07 10.90
CA ASN A 167 21.93 -7.09 12.30
C ASN A 167 22.20 -8.46 12.91
N ARG A 168 22.98 -8.48 13.99
CA ARG A 168 23.46 -9.72 14.64
C ARG A 168 22.48 -10.25 15.69
N THR A 169 21.59 -9.41 16.17
CA THR A 169 20.73 -9.71 17.33
C THR A 169 19.30 -10.04 16.93
N HIS A 170 18.79 -9.43 15.87
CA HIS A 170 17.42 -9.65 15.40
C HIS A 170 17.39 -9.77 13.88
N LYS A 171 16.76 -10.83 13.39
CA LYS A 171 16.60 -11.05 11.94
C LYS A 171 15.23 -10.58 11.52
N VAL A 172 15.21 -9.62 10.60
CA VAL A 172 13.99 -9.12 9.95
C VAL A 172 14.14 -9.33 8.45
N GLU A 173 13.10 -9.85 7.82
CA GLU A 173 13.03 -9.98 6.36
C GLU A 173 11.90 -9.12 5.82
N ILE A 174 12.19 -8.33 4.77
CA ILE A 174 11.23 -7.53 4.05
C ILE A 174 10.72 -8.32 2.85
N MET A 175 9.41 -8.39 2.70
CA MET A 175 8.76 -9.10 1.61
C MET A 175 7.77 -8.20 0.86
N ALA A 176 7.79 -8.28 -0.46
CA ALA A 176 6.83 -7.60 -1.35
C ALA A 176 6.05 -8.65 -2.18
N PRO A 177 5.13 -9.41 -1.56
CA PRO A 177 4.52 -10.57 -2.20
C PRO A 177 3.63 -10.23 -3.39
N PHE A 178 3.23 -8.96 -3.53
CA PHE A 178 2.40 -8.47 -4.61
C PHE A 178 3.20 -7.81 -5.75
N SER A 179 4.52 -7.76 -5.64
CA SER A 179 5.38 -7.01 -6.58
C SER A 179 5.17 -7.35 -8.07
N LEU A 180 4.76 -8.58 -8.37
CA LEU A 180 4.51 -9.06 -9.74
C LEU A 180 3.02 -9.36 -10.02
N LEU A 181 2.11 -8.94 -9.15
CA LEU A 181 0.68 -9.14 -9.35
C LEU A 181 0.06 -7.97 -10.10
N SER A 182 -0.90 -8.26 -10.96
CA SER A 182 -1.82 -7.23 -11.45
C SER A 182 -2.89 -6.91 -10.39
N LYS A 183 -3.44 -5.70 -10.41
CA LYS A 183 -4.55 -5.32 -9.51
C LYS A 183 -5.75 -6.26 -9.61
N LYS A 184 -6.04 -6.80 -10.81
CA LYS A 184 -7.06 -7.84 -10.94
C LYS A 184 -6.73 -9.08 -10.13
N GLN A 185 -5.48 -9.55 -10.16
CA GLN A 185 -5.07 -10.73 -9.39
C GLN A 185 -5.16 -10.49 -7.88
N GLU A 186 -4.91 -9.26 -7.42
CA GLU A 186 -5.09 -8.89 -6.01
C GLU A 186 -6.58 -8.88 -5.62
N ILE A 187 -7.44 -8.32 -6.48
CA ILE A 187 -8.90 -8.35 -6.28
C ILE A 187 -9.40 -9.81 -6.25
N ASP A 188 -8.89 -10.69 -7.14
CA ASP A 188 -9.22 -12.12 -7.12
C ASP A 188 -8.86 -12.78 -5.77
N LEU A 189 -7.72 -12.41 -5.16
CA LEU A 189 -7.37 -12.90 -3.81
C LEU A 189 -8.38 -12.43 -2.76
N CYS A 190 -8.84 -11.19 -2.84
CA CYS A 190 -9.86 -10.65 -1.95
C CYS A 190 -11.22 -11.36 -2.12
N ILE A 191 -11.58 -11.74 -3.35
CA ILE A 191 -12.78 -12.57 -3.65
C ILE A 191 -12.62 -13.95 -3.02
N GLU A 192 -11.48 -14.61 -3.18
CA GLU A 192 -11.23 -15.93 -2.55
C GLU A 192 -11.28 -15.86 -1.03
N LEU A 193 -10.86 -14.75 -0.42
CA LEU A 193 -11.00 -14.48 1.02
C LEU A 193 -12.44 -14.22 1.46
N GLN A 194 -13.37 -13.97 0.53
CA GLN A 194 -14.75 -13.54 0.80
C GLN A 194 -14.82 -12.23 1.62
N GLN A 195 -13.88 -11.30 1.38
CA GLN A 195 -13.74 -10.05 2.14
C GLN A 195 -13.87 -8.79 1.27
N THR A 196 -14.47 -8.88 0.09
CA THR A 196 -14.64 -7.75 -0.85
C THR A 196 -15.41 -6.58 -0.25
N ASN A 197 -16.29 -6.84 0.72
CA ASN A 197 -17.00 -5.81 1.47
C ASN A 197 -16.07 -4.91 2.31
N LEU A 198 -14.89 -5.38 2.69
CA LEU A 198 -13.91 -4.58 3.44
C LEU A 198 -13.18 -3.58 2.54
N LEU A 199 -13.25 -3.73 1.22
CA LEU A 199 -12.65 -2.79 0.27
C LEU A 199 -13.28 -1.40 0.29
N ILE A 200 -14.45 -1.22 0.93
CA ILE A 200 -15.03 0.11 1.23
C ILE A 200 -14.10 0.96 2.11
N HIS A 201 -13.22 0.32 2.89
CA HIS A 201 -12.22 0.96 3.74
C HIS A 201 -10.89 1.17 3.00
N THR A 202 -10.92 1.40 1.69
CA THR A 202 -9.72 1.69 0.88
C THR A 202 -9.94 2.95 0.06
N LEU A 203 -8.85 3.67 -0.24
CA LEU A 203 -8.87 4.81 -1.12
C LEU A 203 -7.64 4.77 -2.04
N THR A 204 -7.84 5.03 -3.33
CA THR A 204 -6.75 5.14 -4.31
C THR A 204 -6.85 6.43 -5.13
N CYS A 205 -7.88 7.22 -4.92
CA CYS A 205 -8.16 8.44 -5.67
C CYS A 205 -7.15 9.54 -5.35
N TYR A 206 -6.67 10.24 -6.39
CA TYR A 206 -5.79 11.40 -6.21
C TYR A 206 -6.53 12.67 -5.81
N ASP A 207 -7.85 12.73 -6.09
CA ASP A 207 -8.69 13.91 -5.85
C ASP A 207 -10.07 13.46 -5.30
N PRO A 208 -10.11 12.92 -4.08
CA PRO A 208 -11.37 12.60 -3.42
C PRO A 208 -12.04 13.89 -2.94
N ASP A 209 -13.37 13.89 -2.85
CA ASP A 209 -14.07 15.01 -2.22
C ASP A 209 -13.99 14.98 -0.68
N GLU A 210 -14.59 15.99 -0.05
CA GLU A 210 -14.61 16.14 1.42
C GLU A 210 -15.31 14.97 2.14
N GLU A 211 -16.20 14.25 1.44
CA GLU A 211 -16.90 13.07 1.95
C GLU A 211 -16.13 11.77 1.70
N GLY A 212 -14.96 11.85 1.04
CA GLY A 212 -14.09 10.71 0.71
C GLY A 212 -14.58 9.90 -0.48
N ARG A 213 -15.48 10.44 -1.32
CA ARG A 213 -15.88 9.80 -2.57
C ARG A 213 -14.79 9.98 -3.62
N SER A 214 -14.45 8.89 -4.30
CA SER A 214 -13.46 8.90 -5.37
C SER A 214 -13.95 9.66 -6.59
N CYS A 215 -13.10 10.49 -7.24
CA CYS A 215 -13.52 11.32 -8.39
C CYS A 215 -14.00 10.50 -9.59
N GLY A 216 -13.56 9.26 -9.75
CA GLY A 216 -13.95 8.36 -10.85
C GLY A 216 -13.26 8.61 -12.19
N ILE A 217 -12.43 9.66 -12.31
CA ILE A 217 -11.81 10.09 -13.57
C ILE A 217 -10.29 10.16 -13.56
N CYS A 218 -9.65 10.24 -12.39
CA CYS A 218 -8.19 10.27 -12.34
C CYS A 218 -7.59 8.92 -12.78
N PRO A 219 -6.30 8.88 -13.16
CA PRO A 219 -5.65 7.64 -13.61
C PRO A 219 -5.80 6.47 -12.64
N SER A 220 -5.66 6.74 -11.33
CA SER A 220 -5.81 5.72 -10.30
C SER A 220 -7.24 5.21 -10.16
N CYS A 221 -8.26 6.08 -10.30
CA CYS A 221 -9.66 5.65 -10.35
C CYS A 221 -9.94 4.83 -11.61
N ALA A 222 -9.45 5.26 -12.78
CA ALA A 222 -9.65 4.55 -14.04
C ALA A 222 -9.05 3.13 -13.98
N GLU A 223 -7.83 2.99 -13.47
CA GLU A 223 -7.18 1.69 -13.26
C GLU A 223 -7.98 0.82 -12.29
N ARG A 224 -8.39 1.36 -11.15
CA ARG A 224 -9.19 0.65 -10.15
C ARG A 224 -10.50 0.14 -10.75
N ILE A 225 -11.32 1.03 -11.35
CA ILE A 225 -12.61 0.70 -11.99
C ILE A 225 -12.42 -0.41 -13.03
N GLN A 226 -11.43 -0.27 -13.92
CA GLN A 226 -11.15 -1.25 -14.96
C GLN A 226 -10.83 -2.64 -14.38
N ASN A 227 -10.08 -2.71 -13.28
CA ASN A 227 -9.71 -3.99 -12.68
C ASN A 227 -10.87 -4.62 -11.90
N PHE A 228 -11.76 -3.85 -11.29
CA PHE A 228 -13.00 -4.35 -10.71
C PHE A 228 -13.94 -4.89 -11.80
N MET A 229 -14.08 -4.19 -12.93
CA MET A 229 -14.83 -4.70 -14.09
C MET A 229 -14.23 -6.00 -14.66
N LYS A 230 -12.90 -6.10 -14.78
CA LYS A 230 -12.22 -7.34 -15.19
C LYS A 230 -12.39 -8.50 -14.21
N ALA A 231 -12.61 -8.20 -12.94
CA ALA A 231 -12.89 -9.20 -11.90
C ALA A 231 -14.38 -9.56 -11.79
N ASP A 232 -15.24 -8.93 -12.61
CA ASP A 232 -16.69 -9.11 -12.66
C ASP A 232 -17.39 -8.87 -11.31
N ILE A 233 -16.95 -7.83 -10.60
CA ILE A 233 -17.56 -7.37 -9.35
C ILE A 233 -17.70 -5.85 -9.34
N VAL A 234 -18.65 -5.36 -8.56
CA VAL A 234 -18.84 -3.93 -8.30
C VAL A 234 -17.87 -3.49 -7.20
N ASP A 235 -17.17 -2.37 -7.42
CA ASP A 235 -16.35 -1.75 -6.39
C ASP A 235 -17.24 -1.18 -5.28
N PRO A 236 -17.02 -1.51 -4.00
CA PRO A 236 -17.88 -1.04 -2.91
C PRO A 236 -17.67 0.43 -2.52
N ILE A 237 -16.62 1.11 -3.00
CA ILE A 237 -16.39 2.52 -2.64
C ILE A 237 -17.34 3.47 -3.37
N PRO A 238 -17.71 4.61 -2.75
CA PRO A 238 -18.50 5.62 -3.43
C PRO A 238 -17.67 6.41 -4.45
N TYR A 239 -18.30 6.74 -5.57
CA TYR A 239 -17.75 7.62 -6.61
C TYR A 239 -18.58 8.89 -6.73
N GLN A 240 -17.94 10.00 -7.16
CA GLN A 240 -18.60 11.28 -7.44
C GLN A 240 -19.43 11.22 -8.73
N ILE A 241 -19.12 10.26 -9.61
CA ILE A 241 -19.81 10.03 -10.89
C ILE A 241 -20.44 8.64 -10.91
N ASN A 242 -21.42 8.46 -11.79
CA ASN A 242 -22.00 7.14 -12.01
C ASN A 242 -21.04 6.26 -12.82
N ILE A 243 -20.66 5.10 -12.29
CA ILE A 243 -19.82 4.12 -12.98
C ILE A 243 -20.72 3.05 -13.60
N PRO A 244 -20.66 2.84 -14.94
CA PRO A 244 -21.46 1.81 -15.61
C PRO A 244 -20.82 0.42 -15.39
N TRP A 245 -21.08 -0.17 -14.22
CA TRP A 245 -20.62 -1.52 -13.93
C TRP A 245 -21.24 -2.53 -14.89
N ASN A 246 -20.48 -3.55 -15.30
CA ASN A 246 -21.02 -4.67 -16.07
C ASN A 246 -22.06 -5.38 -15.18
N GLN A 247 -23.35 -5.28 -15.56
CA GLN A 247 -24.46 -6.00 -14.92
C GLN A 247 -24.82 -7.22 -15.73
#